data_91d507227b983eda6769352b1a8d8ab6
#
_entry.id   91d507227b983eda6769352b1a8d8ab6
#
_cell.length_a   1.000
_cell.length_b   1.000
_cell.length_c   1.000
_cell.angle_alpha   90.00
_cell.angle_beta   90.00
_cell.angle_gamma   90.00
#
_symmetry.space_group_name_H-M   'P 1'
#
loop_
_entity.id
_entity.type
_entity.pdbx_description
1 polymer ?
#
loop_
_entity_poly.entity_id
_entity_poly.type
_entity_poly.pdbx_seq_one_letter_code
_entity_poly.pdbx_strand_id
1 'polypeptide(L)'
;MVDRLCTSLAGLSLSAIRRYTALAAEREDCIALTIGEPDLPTPAPICEAAVRALAGGSTHYTTNQGSASLRAKIAAYEAKTRQLDYGPDEILVTAGATEAIYCALTGVLDPGDEVVIPTPAFGLYETVTRLAGAVPVYLDTAWTGFQLTYEAVCAAITPRTKALVLNSPNNPTGAVYTEASLAAVCRAVGDRPIFI
;
A
#
# COMPACT_ATOMS: atom_id res chain seq x y z
N MET A 1 14.57 27.83 -3.35
CA MET A 1 14.97 26.53 -2.76
C MET A 1 14.34 25.35 -3.52
N VAL A 2 13.14 25.52 -4.10
CA VAL A 2 12.44 24.48 -4.91
C VAL A 2 13.23 24.08 -6.16
N ASP A 3 13.94 24.99 -6.80
CA ASP A 3 14.72 24.75 -8.04
C ASP A 3 15.90 23.77 -7.88
N ARG A 4 16.17 23.29 -6.67
CA ARG A 4 17.23 22.32 -6.39
C ARG A 4 16.72 20.91 -6.14
N LEU A 5 15.39 20.73 -6.14
CA LEU A 5 14.77 19.42 -5.97
C LEU A 5 14.66 18.71 -7.33
N CYS A 6 14.65 17.40 -7.33
CA CYS A 6 14.41 16.64 -8.54
C CYS A 6 12.99 16.92 -9.08
N THR A 7 12.84 16.82 -10.40
CA THR A 7 11.58 17.15 -11.09
C THR A 7 10.41 16.28 -10.64
N SER A 8 10.66 15.01 -10.24
CA SER A 8 9.65 14.12 -9.71
C SER A 8 9.05 14.59 -8.38
N LEU A 9 9.82 15.33 -7.56
CA LEU A 9 9.30 15.94 -6.33
C LEU A 9 8.51 17.23 -6.58
N ALA A 10 8.84 17.98 -7.62
CA ALA A 10 8.18 19.25 -7.92
C ALA A 10 6.68 19.10 -8.26
N GLY A 11 6.28 17.93 -8.76
CA GLY A 11 4.89 17.58 -9.09
C GLY A 11 4.08 16.97 -7.94
N LEU A 12 4.68 16.73 -6.77
CA LEU A 12 3.99 16.12 -5.64
C LEU A 12 3.32 17.18 -4.77
N SER A 13 2.04 16.96 -4.47
CA SER A 13 1.32 17.75 -3.48
C SER A 13 1.55 17.17 -2.07
N LEU A 14 1.65 18.04 -1.07
CA LEU A 14 1.60 17.60 0.32
C LEU A 14 0.28 16.92 0.61
N SER A 15 0.33 15.85 1.42
CA SER A 15 -0.86 15.10 1.82
C SER A 15 -1.93 16.04 2.40
N ALA A 16 -3.09 16.11 1.74
CA ALA A 16 -4.24 16.88 2.20
C ALA A 16 -4.67 16.44 3.61
N ILE A 17 -4.57 15.14 3.91
CA ILE A 17 -4.89 14.55 5.23
C ILE A 17 -4.06 15.23 6.32
N ARG A 18 -2.73 15.33 6.14
CA ARG A 18 -1.84 15.95 7.14
C ARG A 18 -2.15 17.43 7.35
N ARG A 19 -2.50 18.14 6.28
CA ARG A 19 -2.91 19.55 6.35
C ARG A 19 -4.19 19.71 7.16
N TYR A 20 -5.21 18.88 6.89
CA TYR A 20 -6.47 18.94 7.63
C TYR A 20 -6.33 18.46 9.07
N THR A 21 -5.46 17.48 9.35
CA THR A 21 -5.14 17.06 10.72
C THR A 21 -4.55 18.23 11.53
N ALA A 22 -3.60 18.98 10.94
CA ALA A 22 -3.02 20.15 11.60
C ALA A 22 -4.06 21.23 11.87
N LEU A 23 -4.94 21.55 10.89
CA LEU A 23 -6.01 22.51 11.06
C LEU A 23 -7.05 22.07 12.11
N ALA A 24 -7.36 20.77 12.20
CA ALA A 24 -8.26 20.24 13.22
C ALA A 24 -7.65 20.36 14.62
N ALA A 25 -6.33 20.16 14.77
CA ALA A 25 -5.65 20.28 16.05
C ALA A 25 -5.61 21.71 16.62
N GLU A 26 -5.86 22.73 15.78
CA GLU A 26 -5.97 24.15 16.20
C GLU A 26 -7.36 24.48 16.79
N ARG A 27 -8.29 23.54 16.81
CA ARG A 27 -9.67 23.77 17.25
C ARG A 27 -10.07 22.79 18.34
N GLU A 28 -10.51 23.31 19.48
CA GLU A 28 -10.93 22.51 20.63
C GLU A 28 -12.26 21.77 20.42
N ASP A 29 -13.10 22.28 19.52
CA ASP A 29 -14.45 21.77 19.22
C ASP A 29 -14.50 20.85 17.96
N CYS A 30 -13.33 20.47 17.43
CA CYS A 30 -13.24 19.69 16.20
C CYS A 30 -13.03 18.20 16.49
N ILE A 31 -13.93 17.36 16.00
CA ILE A 31 -13.73 15.91 15.95
C ILE A 31 -12.94 15.57 14.69
N ALA A 32 -11.68 15.17 14.86
CA ALA A 32 -10.81 14.82 13.75
C ALA A 32 -11.10 13.38 13.26
N LEU A 33 -11.49 13.25 11.99
CA LEU A 33 -11.67 11.96 11.31
C LEU A 33 -10.62 11.75 10.19
N THR A 34 -9.47 12.43 10.30
CA THR A 34 -8.44 12.45 9.25
C THR A 34 -7.48 11.28 9.31
N ILE A 35 -7.26 10.72 10.50
CA ILE A 35 -6.38 9.57 10.72
C ILE A 35 -7.22 8.44 11.32
N GLY A 36 -7.18 7.26 10.68
CA GLY A 36 -7.79 6.05 11.21
C GLY A 36 -6.75 5.23 11.97
N GLU A 37 -6.92 5.13 13.28
CA GLU A 37 -6.12 4.27 14.15
C GLU A 37 -7.00 3.60 15.21
N PRO A 38 -6.62 2.43 15.74
CA PRO A 38 -7.36 1.81 16.84
C PRO A 38 -7.38 2.73 18.06
N ASP A 39 -8.56 2.89 18.68
CA ASP A 39 -8.77 3.66 19.90
C ASP A 39 -8.42 2.88 21.17
N LEU A 40 -8.22 1.56 21.05
CA LEU A 40 -7.83 0.70 22.16
C LEU A 40 -6.30 0.65 22.31
N PRO A 41 -5.78 0.66 23.55
CA PRO A 41 -4.35 0.52 23.78
C PRO A 41 -3.85 -0.85 23.30
N THR A 42 -2.57 -0.91 22.96
CA THR A 42 -1.92 -2.19 22.63
C THR A 42 -2.05 -3.17 23.81
N PRO A 43 -2.47 -4.43 23.58
CA PRO A 43 -2.62 -5.41 24.64
C PRO A 43 -1.34 -5.60 25.46
N ALA A 44 -1.49 -5.68 26.79
CA ALA A 44 -0.36 -5.77 27.74
C ALA A 44 0.66 -6.87 27.40
N PRO A 45 0.28 -8.10 26.97
CA PRO A 45 1.26 -9.14 26.63
C PRO A 45 2.19 -8.73 25.46
N ILE A 46 1.70 -7.90 24.52
CA ILE A 46 2.50 -7.40 23.38
C ILE A 46 3.50 -6.36 23.88
N CYS A 47 3.04 -5.40 24.70
CA CYS A 47 3.91 -4.38 25.30
C CYS A 47 5.01 -5.03 26.16
N GLU A 48 4.65 -5.98 27.01
CA GLU A 48 5.60 -6.72 27.84
C GLU A 48 6.62 -7.51 27.02
N ALA A 49 6.21 -8.11 25.91
CA ALA A 49 7.13 -8.80 25.01
C ALA A 49 8.16 -7.85 24.41
N ALA A 50 7.76 -6.64 24.02
CA ALA A 50 8.67 -5.62 23.52
C ALA A 50 9.65 -5.16 24.63
N VAL A 51 9.17 -4.92 25.85
CA VAL A 51 10.01 -4.55 27.00
C VAL A 51 11.03 -5.67 27.31
N ARG A 52 10.60 -6.95 27.33
CA ARG A 52 11.51 -8.07 27.54
C ARG A 52 12.57 -8.18 26.44
N ALA A 53 12.20 -7.95 25.18
CA ALA A 53 13.14 -7.98 24.07
C ALA A 53 14.21 -6.88 24.20
N LEU A 54 13.81 -5.65 24.54
CA LEU A 54 14.74 -4.54 24.80
C LEU A 54 15.67 -4.83 25.97
N ALA A 55 15.12 -5.28 27.12
CA ALA A 55 15.90 -5.64 28.30
C ALA A 55 16.86 -6.81 28.03
N GLY A 56 16.49 -7.71 27.13
CA GLY A 56 17.32 -8.84 26.69
C GLY A 56 18.36 -8.48 25.62
N GLY A 57 18.51 -7.19 25.28
CA GLY A 57 19.54 -6.72 24.34
C GLY A 57 19.18 -6.85 22.87
N SER A 58 17.90 -6.99 22.51
CA SER A 58 17.44 -6.99 21.10
C SER A 58 17.50 -5.57 20.51
N THR A 59 18.70 -4.98 20.48
CA THR A 59 18.95 -3.60 20.05
C THR A 59 19.99 -3.52 18.91
N HIS A 60 20.26 -4.64 18.25
CA HIS A 60 21.22 -4.73 17.15
C HIS A 60 20.50 -4.91 15.82
N TYR A 61 21.24 -4.70 14.73
CA TYR A 61 20.74 -4.91 13.37
C TYR A 61 20.24 -6.33 13.15
N THR A 62 19.14 -6.45 12.43
CA THR A 62 18.67 -7.70 11.86
C THR A 62 19.28 -7.90 10.47
N THR A 63 18.98 -9.01 9.81
CA THR A 63 19.23 -9.15 8.37
C THR A 63 18.36 -8.15 7.58
N ASN A 64 18.76 -7.81 6.35
CA ASN A 64 18.02 -6.87 5.49
C ASN A 64 16.57 -7.28 5.24
N GLN A 65 16.29 -8.59 5.26
CA GLN A 65 14.93 -9.11 5.11
C GLN A 65 14.12 -9.09 6.41
N GLY A 66 14.72 -8.71 7.53
CA GLY A 66 14.12 -8.81 8.85
C GLY A 66 14.49 -10.11 9.59
N SER A 67 14.11 -10.18 10.87
CA SER A 67 14.41 -11.31 11.75
C SER A 67 13.90 -12.64 11.16
N ALA A 68 14.76 -13.65 11.08
CA ALA A 68 14.41 -14.97 10.57
C ALA A 68 13.25 -15.61 11.35
N SER A 69 13.24 -15.41 12.68
CA SER A 69 12.15 -15.92 13.53
C SER A 69 10.82 -15.24 13.26
N LEU A 70 10.81 -13.94 12.96
CA LEU A 70 9.60 -13.21 12.59
C LEU A 70 9.10 -13.67 11.22
N ARG A 71 9.98 -13.78 10.23
CA ARG A 71 9.62 -14.24 8.88
C ARG A 71 9.02 -15.65 8.91
N ALA A 72 9.59 -16.57 9.69
CA ALA A 72 9.04 -17.90 9.88
C ALA A 72 7.63 -17.89 10.52
N LYS A 73 7.41 -17.00 11.49
CA LYS A 73 6.08 -16.83 12.11
C LYS A 73 5.07 -16.22 11.15
N ILE A 74 5.47 -15.28 10.31
CA ILE A 74 4.59 -14.70 9.27
C ILE A 74 4.21 -15.79 8.27
N ALA A 75 5.17 -16.58 7.77
CA ALA A 75 4.89 -17.70 6.86
C ALA A 75 3.88 -18.67 7.45
N ALA A 76 4.09 -19.11 8.72
CA ALA A 76 3.16 -20.00 9.40
C ALA A 76 1.76 -19.38 9.62
N TYR A 77 1.69 -18.08 9.87
CA TYR A 77 0.43 -17.35 10.01
C TYR A 77 -0.34 -17.29 8.68
N GLU A 78 0.32 -16.94 7.58
CA GLU A 78 -0.30 -16.87 6.26
C GLU A 78 -0.79 -18.25 5.79
N ALA A 79 0.00 -19.31 6.01
CA ALA A 79 -0.41 -20.68 5.70
C ALA A 79 -1.66 -21.09 6.50
N LYS A 80 -1.69 -20.76 7.81
CA LYS A 80 -2.80 -21.15 8.70
C LYS A 80 -4.08 -20.36 8.43
N THR A 81 -3.98 -19.05 8.18
CA THR A 81 -5.14 -18.13 8.15
C THR A 81 -5.65 -17.86 6.76
N ARG A 82 -4.79 -17.91 5.75
CA ARG A 82 -5.11 -17.55 4.36
C ARG A 82 -4.84 -18.66 3.38
N GLN A 83 -4.28 -19.78 3.82
CA GLN A 83 -3.90 -20.93 2.97
C GLN A 83 -2.88 -20.53 1.88
N LEU A 84 -2.02 -19.56 2.20
CA LEU A 84 -0.93 -19.11 1.35
C LEU A 84 0.37 -19.79 1.81
N ASP A 85 0.98 -20.54 0.91
CA ASP A 85 2.19 -21.33 1.19
C ASP A 85 3.43 -20.53 0.75
N TYR A 86 3.91 -19.65 1.64
CA TYR A 86 5.16 -18.91 1.45
C TYR A 86 6.26 -19.46 2.34
N GLY A 87 7.46 -19.61 1.78
CA GLY A 87 8.68 -19.85 2.57
C GLY A 87 9.13 -18.57 3.33
N PRO A 88 9.85 -18.71 4.45
CA PRO A 88 10.38 -17.55 5.17
C PRO A 88 11.33 -16.65 4.36
N ASP A 89 11.95 -17.18 3.32
CA ASP A 89 12.84 -16.49 2.37
C ASP A 89 12.08 -15.66 1.32
N GLU A 90 10.79 -15.89 1.15
CA GLU A 90 9.89 -15.10 0.31
C GLU A 90 9.25 -13.92 1.07
N ILE A 91 9.62 -13.71 2.34
CA ILE A 91 9.07 -12.66 3.20
C ILE A 91 10.12 -11.59 3.47
N LEU A 92 9.74 -10.35 3.21
CA LEU A 92 10.50 -9.15 3.55
C LEU A 92 9.73 -8.33 4.59
N VAL A 93 10.39 -8.02 5.70
CA VAL A 93 9.84 -7.16 6.77
C VAL A 93 10.32 -5.73 6.54
N THR A 94 9.39 -4.80 6.51
CA THR A 94 9.62 -3.37 6.25
C THR A 94 9.16 -2.51 7.41
N ALA A 95 9.61 -1.25 7.46
CA ALA A 95 9.13 -0.25 8.41
C ALA A 95 7.72 0.24 8.00
N GLY A 96 6.74 -0.67 8.10
CA GLY A 96 5.35 -0.45 7.72
C GLY A 96 5.07 -0.66 6.23
N ALA A 97 3.77 -0.65 5.88
CA ALA A 97 3.30 -0.86 4.52
C ALA A 97 3.78 0.24 3.53
N THR A 98 4.08 1.43 4.02
CA THR A 98 4.60 2.53 3.19
C THR A 98 5.93 2.15 2.54
N GLU A 99 6.87 1.60 3.30
CA GLU A 99 8.14 1.13 2.75
C GLU A 99 7.95 -0.08 1.82
N ALA A 100 7.06 -1.00 2.18
CA ALA A 100 6.74 -2.16 1.34
C ALA A 100 6.22 -1.72 -0.05
N ILE A 101 5.26 -0.80 -0.10
CA ILE A 101 4.70 -0.26 -1.35
C ILE A 101 5.79 0.47 -2.14
N TYR A 102 6.62 1.27 -1.47
CA TYR A 102 7.73 1.96 -2.11
C TYR A 102 8.70 0.99 -2.76
N CYS A 103 9.18 -0.01 -2.02
CA CYS A 103 10.10 -1.02 -2.52
C CYS A 103 9.50 -1.85 -3.66
N ALA A 104 8.24 -2.29 -3.51
CA ALA A 104 7.57 -3.10 -4.52
C ALA A 104 7.40 -2.34 -5.84
N LEU A 105 6.86 -1.12 -5.81
CA LEU A 105 6.64 -0.34 -7.02
C LEU A 105 7.94 0.14 -7.66
N THR A 106 8.90 0.66 -6.87
CA THR A 106 10.19 1.11 -7.43
C THR A 106 11.06 -0.05 -7.94
N GLY A 107 10.82 -1.26 -7.43
CA GLY A 107 11.54 -2.46 -7.88
C GLY A 107 11.06 -3.00 -9.24
N VAL A 108 9.84 -2.61 -9.69
CA VAL A 108 9.25 -3.13 -10.93
C VAL A 108 9.02 -2.06 -12.00
N LEU A 109 9.03 -0.76 -11.64
CA LEU A 109 8.69 0.33 -12.54
C LEU A 109 9.94 0.98 -13.14
N ASP A 110 9.89 1.18 -14.45
CA ASP A 110 10.80 2.06 -15.18
C ASP A 110 10.11 3.41 -15.50
N PRO A 111 10.89 4.49 -15.74
CA PRO A 111 10.33 5.77 -16.16
C PRO A 111 9.48 5.63 -17.43
N GLY A 112 8.23 6.12 -17.37
CA GLY A 112 7.26 6.06 -18.46
C GLY A 112 6.33 4.84 -18.43
N ASP A 113 6.57 3.86 -17.54
CA ASP A 113 5.60 2.78 -17.26
C ASP A 113 4.31 3.34 -16.69
N GLU A 114 3.23 2.62 -16.83
CA GLU A 114 1.91 3.00 -16.31
C GLU A 114 1.49 2.09 -15.15
N VAL A 115 0.89 2.72 -14.13
CA VAL A 115 0.29 2.01 -12.99
C VAL A 115 -1.20 2.33 -12.94
N VAL A 116 -2.05 1.32 -13.10
CA VAL A 116 -3.50 1.47 -12.96
C VAL A 116 -3.85 1.52 -11.48
N ILE A 117 -4.52 2.60 -11.08
CA ILE A 117 -4.91 2.86 -9.69
C ILE A 117 -6.43 3.07 -9.64
N PRO A 118 -7.21 2.09 -9.18
CA PRO A 118 -8.63 2.28 -8.93
C PRO A 118 -8.85 3.37 -7.88
N THR A 119 -9.73 4.33 -8.17
CA THR A 119 -10.01 5.47 -7.29
C THR A 119 -11.45 5.46 -6.78
N PRO A 120 -11.72 5.95 -5.55
CA PRO A 120 -10.81 6.59 -4.59
C PRO A 120 -9.72 5.66 -4.05
N ALA A 121 -8.49 6.16 -3.84
CA ALA A 121 -7.35 5.37 -3.42
C ALA A 121 -6.49 6.09 -2.37
N PHE A 122 -5.68 5.34 -1.65
CA PHE A 122 -4.66 5.90 -0.79
C PHE A 122 -3.58 6.60 -1.62
N GLY A 123 -3.34 7.88 -1.35
CA GLY A 123 -2.48 8.75 -2.16
C GLY A 123 -1.01 8.32 -2.29
N LEU A 124 -0.58 7.35 -1.48
CA LEU A 124 0.78 6.82 -1.55
C LEU A 124 1.06 6.12 -2.89
N TYR A 125 0.08 5.43 -3.47
CA TYR A 125 0.25 4.72 -4.74
C TYR A 125 0.63 5.70 -5.87
N GLU A 126 -0.09 6.82 -5.98
CA GLU A 126 0.24 7.88 -6.91
C GLU A 126 1.62 8.47 -6.63
N THR A 127 1.89 8.78 -5.36
CA THR A 127 3.15 9.40 -4.94
C THR A 127 4.35 8.53 -5.35
N VAL A 128 4.33 7.24 -5.05
CA VAL A 128 5.42 6.33 -5.39
C VAL A 128 5.54 6.13 -6.90
N THR A 129 4.41 5.99 -7.61
CA THR A 129 4.40 5.90 -9.08
C THR A 129 5.12 7.09 -9.71
N ARG A 130 4.79 8.31 -9.29
CA ARG A 130 5.42 9.52 -9.81
C ARG A 130 6.91 9.64 -9.41
N LEU A 131 7.27 9.22 -8.21
CA LEU A 131 8.67 9.20 -7.76
C LEU A 131 9.53 8.23 -8.57
N ALA A 132 8.96 7.11 -9.02
CA ALA A 132 9.61 6.16 -9.93
C ALA A 132 9.71 6.70 -11.38
N GLY A 133 9.17 7.89 -11.68
CA GLY A 133 9.10 8.43 -13.03
C GLY A 133 8.01 7.79 -13.90
N ALA A 134 7.16 6.96 -13.30
CA ALA A 134 6.04 6.29 -13.95
C ALA A 134 4.76 7.16 -13.94
N VAL A 135 3.75 6.75 -14.68
CA VAL A 135 2.52 7.49 -14.92
C VAL A 135 1.35 6.80 -14.22
N PRO A 136 0.66 7.46 -13.26
CA PRO A 136 -0.56 6.92 -12.69
C PRO A 136 -1.72 7.02 -13.68
N VAL A 137 -2.41 5.91 -13.92
CA VAL A 137 -3.64 5.81 -14.72
C VAL A 137 -4.79 5.56 -13.77
N TYR A 138 -5.66 6.55 -13.60
CA TYR A 138 -6.78 6.44 -12.66
C TYR A 138 -7.96 5.72 -13.29
N LEU A 139 -8.52 4.76 -12.54
CA LEU A 139 -9.73 4.06 -12.88
C LEU A 139 -10.82 4.45 -11.87
N ASP A 140 -11.75 5.32 -12.28
CA ASP A 140 -12.83 5.77 -11.40
C ASP A 140 -13.84 4.65 -11.15
N THR A 141 -14.03 4.28 -9.88
CA THR A 141 -14.94 3.23 -9.45
C THR A 141 -16.17 3.76 -8.67
N ALA A 142 -16.31 5.07 -8.55
CA ALA A 142 -17.40 5.68 -7.76
C ALA A 142 -18.79 5.27 -8.26
N TRP A 143 -18.95 5.16 -9.57
CA TRP A 143 -20.22 4.84 -10.22
C TRP A 143 -20.58 3.36 -10.26
N THR A 144 -19.65 2.49 -9.88
CA THR A 144 -19.83 1.03 -9.85
C THR A 144 -19.95 0.48 -8.43
N GLY A 145 -20.20 1.35 -7.43
CA GLY A 145 -20.16 0.96 -6.03
C GLY A 145 -18.79 0.50 -5.57
N PHE A 146 -17.74 1.11 -6.13
CA PHE A 146 -16.33 0.79 -5.91
C PHE A 146 -15.92 -0.62 -6.37
N GLN A 147 -16.64 -1.18 -7.36
CA GLN A 147 -16.32 -2.47 -7.95
C GLN A 147 -15.62 -2.27 -9.32
N LEU A 148 -14.80 -3.27 -9.69
CA LEU A 148 -14.08 -3.28 -10.96
C LEU A 148 -14.87 -4.06 -12.00
N THR A 149 -15.02 -3.49 -13.21
CA THR A 149 -15.63 -4.18 -14.35
C THR A 149 -14.56 -4.53 -15.38
N TYR A 150 -14.82 -5.58 -16.15
CA TYR A 150 -13.92 -6.02 -17.23
C TYR A 150 -13.62 -4.89 -18.22
N GLU A 151 -14.67 -4.19 -18.64
CA GLU A 151 -14.59 -3.11 -19.62
C GLU A 151 -13.75 -1.93 -19.10
N ALA A 152 -13.95 -1.54 -17.85
CA ALA A 152 -13.21 -0.45 -17.25
C ALA A 152 -11.72 -0.80 -17.07
N VAL A 153 -11.41 -2.01 -16.65
CA VAL A 153 -10.02 -2.47 -16.52
C VAL A 153 -9.36 -2.58 -17.88
N CYS A 154 -10.04 -3.14 -18.91
CA CYS A 154 -9.51 -3.19 -20.26
C CYS A 154 -9.23 -1.80 -20.84
N ALA A 155 -10.12 -0.84 -20.58
CA ALA A 155 -9.93 0.54 -21.05
C ALA A 155 -8.74 1.25 -20.38
N ALA A 156 -8.40 0.87 -19.15
CA ALA A 156 -7.28 1.44 -18.40
C ALA A 156 -5.92 0.80 -18.76
N ILE A 157 -5.92 -0.42 -19.29
CA ILE A 157 -4.69 -1.15 -19.63
C ILE A 157 -4.20 -0.74 -21.02
N THR A 158 -2.92 -0.37 -21.10
CA THR A 158 -2.19 -0.09 -22.34
C THR A 158 -0.95 -0.98 -22.46
N PRO A 159 -0.23 -0.96 -23.57
CA PRO A 159 1.06 -1.65 -23.70
C PRO A 159 2.14 -1.18 -22.71
N ARG A 160 1.96 -0.01 -22.07
CA ARG A 160 2.86 0.52 -21.05
C ARG A 160 2.44 0.17 -19.62
N THR A 161 1.28 -0.45 -19.44
CA THR A 161 0.80 -0.82 -18.11
C THR A 161 1.71 -1.90 -17.51
N LYS A 162 2.39 -1.55 -16.44
CA LYS A 162 3.33 -2.43 -15.73
C LYS A 162 2.74 -2.99 -14.44
N ALA A 163 1.88 -2.21 -13.77
CA ALA A 163 1.26 -2.62 -12.53
C ALA A 163 -0.20 -2.18 -12.43
N LEU A 164 -0.98 -2.92 -11.65
CA LEU A 164 -2.35 -2.60 -11.26
C LEU A 164 -2.46 -2.77 -9.75
N VAL A 165 -2.91 -1.74 -9.03
CA VAL A 165 -3.04 -1.76 -7.58
C VAL A 165 -4.42 -2.26 -7.17
N LEU A 166 -4.46 -3.31 -6.34
CA LEU A 166 -5.68 -3.76 -5.67
C LEU A 166 -5.53 -3.60 -4.16
N ASN A 167 -6.49 -2.91 -3.54
CA ASN A 167 -6.55 -2.75 -2.10
C ASN A 167 -7.96 -3.14 -1.61
N SER A 168 -8.05 -4.24 -0.87
CA SER A 168 -9.33 -4.76 -0.38
C SER A 168 -9.16 -5.34 1.05
N PRO A 169 -9.92 -4.87 2.05
CA PRO A 169 -10.78 -3.68 2.02
C PRO A 169 -10.04 -2.41 1.60
N ASN A 170 -10.67 -1.58 0.76
CA ASN A 170 -10.01 -0.42 0.18
C ASN A 170 -9.86 0.74 1.19
N ASN A 171 -8.72 1.39 1.18
CA ASN A 171 -8.51 2.69 1.82
C ASN A 171 -8.65 3.79 0.74
N PRO A 172 -9.63 4.73 0.83
CA PRO A 172 -10.40 5.08 2.03
C PRO A 172 -11.84 4.58 2.08
N THR A 173 -12.37 3.86 1.07
CA THR A 173 -13.79 3.60 0.94
C THR A 173 -14.33 2.50 1.86
N GLY A 174 -13.46 1.61 2.35
CA GLY A 174 -13.84 0.39 3.08
C GLY A 174 -14.48 -0.69 2.19
N ALA A 175 -14.61 -0.44 0.88
CA ALA A 175 -15.20 -1.39 -0.04
C ALA A 175 -14.35 -2.66 -0.19
N VAL A 176 -15.01 -3.79 -0.22
CA VAL A 176 -14.40 -5.11 -0.49
C VAL A 176 -14.72 -5.50 -1.93
N TYR A 177 -13.70 -5.88 -2.70
CA TYR A 177 -13.92 -6.36 -4.05
C TYR A 177 -14.65 -7.70 -4.03
N THR A 178 -15.69 -7.81 -4.84
CA THR A 178 -16.39 -9.07 -5.06
C THR A 178 -15.55 -10.04 -5.88
N GLU A 179 -15.88 -11.33 -5.82
CA GLU A 179 -15.28 -12.34 -6.68
C GLU A 179 -15.43 -11.98 -8.17
N ALA A 180 -16.58 -11.41 -8.55
CA ALA A 180 -16.82 -10.94 -9.91
C ALA A 180 -15.85 -9.82 -10.32
N SER A 181 -15.55 -8.87 -9.43
CA SER A 181 -14.54 -7.83 -9.65
C SER A 181 -13.15 -8.41 -9.85
N LEU A 182 -12.74 -9.34 -8.98
CA LEU A 182 -11.42 -9.98 -9.08
C LEU A 182 -11.30 -10.82 -10.36
N ALA A 183 -12.34 -11.58 -10.71
CA ALA A 183 -12.40 -12.32 -11.95
C ALA A 183 -12.36 -11.40 -13.19
N ALA A 184 -12.98 -10.22 -13.12
CA ALA A 184 -12.90 -9.22 -14.19
C ALA A 184 -11.46 -8.72 -14.39
N VAL A 185 -10.73 -8.45 -13.31
CA VAL A 185 -9.31 -8.07 -13.37
C VAL A 185 -8.48 -9.19 -13.99
N CYS A 186 -8.60 -10.41 -13.49
CA CYS A 186 -7.85 -11.56 -14.02
C CYS A 186 -8.08 -11.75 -15.53
N ARG A 187 -9.33 -11.67 -16.00
CA ARG A 187 -9.65 -11.77 -17.43
C ARG A 187 -9.09 -10.61 -18.25
N ALA A 188 -9.15 -9.38 -17.69
CA ALA A 188 -8.64 -8.21 -18.39
C ALA A 188 -7.12 -8.20 -18.47
N VAL A 189 -6.43 -8.64 -17.43
CA VAL A 189 -4.97 -8.78 -17.42
C VAL A 189 -4.54 -9.93 -18.34
N GLY A 190 -5.20 -11.10 -18.25
CA GLY A 190 -4.84 -12.28 -19.04
C GLY A 190 -3.37 -12.66 -18.83
N ASP A 191 -2.69 -12.97 -19.93
CA ASP A 191 -1.26 -13.36 -19.93
C ASP A 191 -0.29 -12.17 -19.99
N ARG A 192 -0.77 -10.93 -19.81
CA ARG A 192 0.11 -9.76 -19.83
C ARG A 192 1.01 -9.74 -18.61
N PRO A 193 2.28 -9.33 -18.72
CA PRO A 193 3.23 -9.25 -17.62
C PRO A 193 2.95 -8.02 -16.74
N ILE A 194 1.74 -7.96 -16.17
CA ILE A 194 1.28 -6.88 -15.27
C ILE A 194 1.33 -7.39 -13.84
N PHE A 195 2.05 -6.67 -12.97
CA PHE A 195 2.05 -6.93 -11.53
C PHE A 195 0.72 -6.48 -10.91
N ILE A 196 0.15 -7.32 -10.04
CA ILE A 196 -1.07 -7.00 -9.30
C ILE A 196 -0.75 -6.97 -7.82
#